data_d042fa020d45c16d50d8a67e9986618f
#
_entry.id   d042fa020d45c16d50d8a67e9986618f
#
_cell.length_a   1.000
_cell.length_b   1.000
_cell.length_c   1.000
_cell.angle_alpha   90.00
_cell.angle_beta   90.00
_cell.angle_gamma   90.00
#
_symmetry.space_group_name_H-M   'P 1'
#
loop_
_entity.id
_entity.type
_entity.pdbx_description
1 polymer ?
#
loop_
_entity_poly.entity_id
_entity_poly.type
_entity_poly.pdbx_seq_one_letter_code
_entity_poly.pdbx_strand_id
1 'polypeptide(L)'
;MHSNSVGRIGELAVRQELLSQGYKVYLPEVDIQHVDLIVEVDNGAFKRVQVKTITKLTTATAMQVRCVKYVNSGRVDVVAVYYIPKKICAFVPYNNEKMISLAITTAKNNQTHKRQWFYQYERFPEFS
;
A
#
# COMPACT_ATOMS: atom_id res chain seq x y z
N MET A 1 -1.96 -10.08 -18.85
CA MET A 1 -1.72 -8.67 -18.56
C MET A 1 -0.24 -8.45 -18.33
N HIS A 2 0.35 -7.47 -18.99
CA HIS A 2 1.76 -7.15 -18.81
C HIS A 2 2.03 -6.61 -17.41
N SER A 3 3.19 -6.96 -16.84
CA SER A 3 3.56 -6.51 -15.51
C SER A 3 3.57 -4.98 -15.38
N ASN A 4 4.02 -4.26 -16.44
CA ASN A 4 4.00 -2.79 -16.42
C ASN A 4 2.59 -2.24 -16.35
N SER A 5 1.65 -2.88 -17.02
CA SER A 5 0.24 -2.48 -16.98
C SER A 5 -0.36 -2.72 -15.60
N VAL A 6 -0.01 -3.84 -14.97
CA VAL A 6 -0.48 -4.16 -13.61
C VAL A 6 -0.01 -3.09 -12.64
N GLY A 7 1.26 -2.74 -12.67
CA GLY A 7 1.79 -1.69 -11.81
C GLY A 7 1.10 -0.35 -12.03
N ARG A 8 0.86 0.00 -13.30
CA ARG A 8 0.21 1.27 -13.64
C ARG A 8 -1.24 1.31 -13.15
N ILE A 9 -1.96 0.19 -13.27
CA ILE A 9 -3.33 0.09 -12.76
C ILE A 9 -3.36 0.39 -11.26
N GLY A 10 -2.43 -0.20 -10.50
CA GLY A 10 -2.36 0.03 -9.07
C GLY A 10 -2.06 1.48 -8.73
N GLU A 11 -1.09 2.09 -9.42
CA GLU A 11 -0.75 3.50 -9.17
C GLU A 11 -1.95 4.42 -9.43
N LEU A 12 -2.68 4.19 -10.52
CA LEU A 12 -3.85 5.00 -10.84
C LEU A 12 -4.98 4.80 -9.83
N ALA A 13 -5.20 3.54 -9.40
CA ALA A 13 -6.22 3.24 -8.41
C ALA A 13 -5.92 3.89 -7.05
N VAL A 14 -4.66 3.83 -6.62
CA VAL A 14 -4.23 4.44 -5.36
C VAL A 14 -4.40 5.96 -5.42
N ARG A 15 -4.03 6.58 -6.54
CA ARG A 15 -4.21 8.02 -6.72
C ARG A 15 -5.68 8.41 -6.61
N GLN A 16 -6.55 7.65 -7.27
CA GLN A 16 -7.98 7.92 -7.23
C GLN A 16 -8.53 7.79 -5.81
N GLU A 17 -8.11 6.76 -5.08
CA GLU A 17 -8.55 6.54 -3.71
C GLU A 17 -8.10 7.68 -2.80
N LEU A 18 -6.85 8.12 -2.92
CA LEU A 18 -6.33 9.22 -2.12
C LEU A 18 -7.09 10.51 -2.38
N LEU A 19 -7.38 10.81 -3.65
CA LEU A 19 -8.16 11.99 -4.00
C LEU A 19 -9.57 11.90 -3.42
N SER A 20 -10.19 10.72 -3.44
CA SER A 20 -11.53 10.54 -2.88
C SER A 20 -11.54 10.69 -1.36
N GLN A 21 -10.41 10.42 -0.69
CA GLN A 21 -10.27 10.64 0.75
C GLN A 21 -9.92 12.09 1.09
N GLY A 22 -9.76 12.95 0.07
CA GLY A 22 -9.53 14.38 0.27
C GLY A 22 -8.06 14.79 0.34
N TYR A 23 -7.13 13.90 0.00
CA TYR A 23 -5.70 14.21 0.05
C TYR A 23 -5.23 14.87 -1.24
N LYS A 24 -4.20 15.70 -1.13
CA LYS A 24 -3.49 16.25 -2.28
C LYS A 24 -2.34 15.30 -2.63
N VAL A 25 -2.25 14.95 -3.92
CA VAL A 25 -1.29 13.99 -4.42
C VAL A 25 -0.35 14.68 -5.39
N TYR A 26 0.94 14.44 -5.22
CA TYR A 26 1.98 14.99 -6.08
C TYR A 26 2.74 13.83 -6.72
N LEU A 27 3.08 13.97 -7.99
CA LEU A 27 3.82 12.94 -8.71
C LEU A 27 5.25 13.40 -8.95
N PRO A 28 6.25 12.52 -8.75
CA PRO A 28 7.62 12.85 -9.14
C PRO A 28 7.68 13.10 -10.65
N GLU A 29 8.35 14.16 -11.05
CA GLU A 29 8.54 14.45 -12.47
C GLU A 29 9.49 13.46 -13.13
N VAL A 30 10.45 12.95 -12.37
CA VAL A 30 11.40 11.93 -12.82
C VAL A 30 11.32 10.75 -11.86
N ASP A 31 11.83 9.59 -12.31
CA ASP A 31 11.87 8.40 -11.45
C ASP A 31 12.71 8.69 -10.20
N ILE A 32 12.08 8.48 -9.04
CA ILE A 32 12.75 8.54 -7.75
C ILE A 32 12.66 7.14 -7.15
N GLN A 33 13.81 6.60 -6.77
CA GLN A 33 13.89 5.24 -6.26
C GLN A 33 12.90 5.03 -5.09
N HIS A 34 12.03 4.03 -5.23
CA HIS A 34 11.05 3.59 -4.23
C HIS A 34 9.93 4.60 -3.94
N VAL A 35 9.81 5.68 -4.72
CA VAL A 35 8.76 6.67 -4.52
C VAL A 35 7.88 6.76 -5.76
N ASP A 36 6.63 6.32 -5.64
CA ASP A 36 5.68 6.37 -6.75
C ASP A 36 4.84 7.64 -6.71
N LEU A 37 4.51 8.12 -5.51
CA LEU A 37 3.76 9.35 -5.35
C LEU A 37 3.98 9.94 -3.96
N ILE A 38 3.57 11.19 -3.80
CA ILE A 38 3.74 11.94 -2.57
C ILE A 38 2.39 12.48 -2.13
N VAL A 39 2.08 12.35 -0.84
CA VAL A 39 0.83 12.80 -0.26
C VAL A 39 1.11 13.91 0.74
N GLU A 40 0.40 15.03 0.59
CA GLU A 40 0.48 16.11 1.56
C GLU A 40 -0.53 15.82 2.67
N VAL A 41 -0.06 15.82 3.92
CA VAL A 41 -0.91 15.56 5.09
C VAL A 41 -1.26 16.89 5.79
N ASP A 42 -2.22 16.85 6.71
CA ASP A 42 -2.86 18.04 7.27
C ASP A 42 -1.91 19.04 7.91
N ASN A 43 -0.78 18.58 8.46
CA ASN A 43 0.20 19.48 9.07
C ASN A 43 1.17 20.11 8.06
N GLY A 44 0.91 19.92 6.76
CA GLY A 44 1.77 20.44 5.70
C GLY A 44 2.97 19.58 5.38
N ALA A 45 3.15 18.45 6.05
CA ALA A 45 4.22 17.52 5.74
C ALA A 45 3.89 16.68 4.51
N PHE A 46 4.94 16.14 3.88
CA PHE A 46 4.80 15.30 2.69
C PHE A 46 5.23 13.88 3.02
N LYS A 47 4.41 12.91 2.63
CA LYS A 47 4.68 11.49 2.86
C LYS A 47 4.92 10.78 1.54
N ARG A 48 5.98 10.00 1.47
CA ARG A 48 6.38 9.28 0.27
C ARG A 48 5.70 7.92 0.25
N VAL A 49 5.08 7.58 -0.88
CA VAL A 49 4.27 6.38 -1.01
C VAL A 49 4.84 5.48 -2.09
N GLN A 50 5.03 4.21 -1.75
CA GLN A 50 5.36 3.15 -2.68
C GLN A 50 4.10 2.33 -2.91
N VAL A 51 3.73 2.12 -4.19
CA VAL A 51 2.54 1.35 -4.55
C VAL A 51 2.92 -0.09 -4.87
N LYS A 52 2.17 -1.03 -4.31
CA LYS A 52 2.28 -2.46 -4.61
C LYS A 52 0.94 -2.96 -5.12
N THR A 53 0.95 -3.56 -6.31
CA THR A 53 -0.27 -4.08 -6.93
C THR A 53 -0.28 -5.59 -6.81
N ILE A 54 -1.33 -6.13 -6.20
CA ILE A 54 -1.45 -7.56 -5.92
C ILE A 54 -2.58 -8.14 -6.77
N THR A 55 -2.27 -9.18 -7.53
CA THR A 55 -3.23 -9.81 -8.44
C THR A 55 -3.89 -11.03 -7.83
N LYS A 56 -3.25 -11.67 -6.84
CA LYS A 56 -3.78 -12.87 -6.19
C LYS A 56 -3.23 -12.98 -4.78
N LEU A 57 -3.93 -13.71 -3.93
CA LEU A 57 -3.48 -13.97 -2.57
C LEU A 57 -2.27 -14.92 -2.58
N THR A 58 -1.40 -14.78 -1.59
CA THR A 58 -0.25 -15.66 -1.39
C THR A 58 -0.67 -16.96 -0.71
N THR A 59 -1.61 -16.84 0.25
CA THR A 59 -2.22 -17.99 0.92
C THR A 59 -3.72 -17.96 0.64
N ALA A 60 -4.47 -18.92 1.19
CA ALA A 60 -5.93 -18.96 1.02
C ALA A 60 -6.63 -17.73 1.60
N THR A 61 -6.01 -17.04 2.58
CA THR A 61 -6.67 -15.99 3.34
C THR A 61 -5.94 -14.64 3.34
N ALA A 62 -4.69 -14.59 2.85
CA ALA A 62 -3.86 -13.40 3.03
C ALA A 62 -2.91 -13.20 1.87
N MET A 63 -2.47 -11.94 1.73
CA MET A 63 -1.41 -11.57 0.80
C MET A 63 -0.15 -11.22 1.57
N GLN A 64 1.00 -11.60 1.00
CA GLN A 64 2.31 -11.23 1.52
C GLN A 64 2.94 -10.25 0.55
N VAL A 65 3.24 -9.06 1.04
CA VAL A 65 3.78 -7.97 0.24
C VAL A 65 5.26 -7.82 0.56
N ARG A 66 6.11 -8.12 -0.41
CA ARG A 66 7.57 -8.07 -0.20
C ARG A 66 8.05 -6.63 -0.19
N CYS A 67 8.80 -6.29 0.86
CA CYS A 67 9.33 -4.93 1.05
C CYS A 67 10.83 -4.92 1.31
N VAL A 68 11.52 -6.01 1.00
CA VAL A 68 12.97 -6.16 1.26
C VAL A 68 13.77 -4.99 0.67
N LYS A 69 13.39 -4.52 -0.52
CA LYS A 69 14.11 -3.45 -1.22
C LYS A 69 14.05 -2.12 -0.48
N TYR A 70 13.08 -1.94 0.41
CA TYR A 70 12.86 -0.64 1.07
C TYR A 70 13.50 -0.58 2.46
N VAL A 71 13.94 -1.71 3.00
CA VAL A 71 14.52 -1.78 4.34
C VAL A 71 15.73 -0.86 4.43
N ASN A 72 15.69 0.04 5.41
CA ASN A 72 16.74 1.05 5.67
C ASN A 72 16.97 2.02 4.51
N SER A 73 16.07 2.09 3.55
CA SER A 73 16.21 3.04 2.43
C SER A 73 15.97 4.49 2.85
N GLY A 74 15.14 4.69 3.88
CA GLY A 74 14.74 6.03 4.30
C GLY A 74 13.85 6.74 3.28
N ARG A 75 13.29 6.01 2.30
CA ARG A 75 12.56 6.62 1.19
C ARG A 75 11.07 6.30 1.16
N VAL A 76 10.59 5.42 2.03
CA VAL A 76 9.18 4.99 2.02
C VAL A 76 8.55 5.28 3.37
N ASP A 77 7.51 6.08 3.36
CA ASP A 77 6.73 6.37 4.57
C ASP A 77 5.49 5.48 4.64
N VAL A 78 4.89 5.18 3.48
CA VAL A 78 3.66 4.37 3.39
C VAL A 78 3.79 3.42 2.22
N VAL A 79 3.40 2.16 2.44
CA VAL A 79 3.22 1.20 1.35
C VAL A 79 1.73 1.12 1.05
N ALA A 80 1.34 1.52 -0.15
CA ALA A 80 -0.05 1.43 -0.59
C ALA A 80 -0.23 0.16 -1.40
N VAL A 81 -1.12 -0.71 -0.95
CA VAL A 81 -1.37 -2.00 -1.57
C VAL A 81 -2.72 -1.95 -2.28
N TYR A 82 -2.71 -2.19 -3.59
CA TYR A 82 -3.95 -2.31 -4.36
C TYR A 82 -4.19 -3.78 -4.70
N TYR A 83 -5.31 -4.31 -4.25
CA TYR A 83 -5.72 -5.69 -4.53
C TYR A 83 -6.72 -5.67 -5.66
N ILE A 84 -6.28 -6.08 -6.86
CA ILE A 84 -7.07 -6.00 -8.09
C ILE A 84 -8.39 -6.77 -8.01
N PRO A 85 -8.42 -8.04 -7.54
CA PRO A 85 -9.65 -8.82 -7.57
C PRO A 85 -10.84 -8.18 -6.87
N LYS A 86 -10.59 -7.39 -5.82
CA LYS A 86 -11.65 -6.70 -5.08
C LYS A 86 -11.63 -5.19 -5.27
N LYS A 87 -10.67 -4.66 -6.02
CA LYS A 87 -10.52 -3.22 -6.28
C LYS A 87 -10.48 -2.41 -5.00
N ILE A 88 -9.67 -2.86 -4.04
CA ILE A 88 -9.53 -2.21 -2.73
C ILE A 88 -8.07 -1.82 -2.47
N CYS A 89 -7.91 -0.74 -1.68
CA CYS A 89 -6.60 -0.20 -1.31
C CYS A 89 -6.37 -0.32 0.19
N ALA A 90 -5.12 -0.58 0.57
CA ALA A 90 -4.67 -0.50 1.96
C ALA A 90 -3.44 0.39 2.02
N PHE A 91 -3.38 1.26 3.03
CA PHE A 91 -2.29 2.22 3.21
C PHE A 91 -1.57 1.88 4.51
N VAL A 92 -0.45 1.19 4.42
CA VAL A 92 0.26 0.64 5.58
C VAL A 92 1.45 1.53 5.92
N PRO A 93 1.51 2.10 7.13
CA PRO A 93 2.72 2.82 7.56
C PRO A 93 3.90 1.87 7.50
N TYR A 94 4.99 2.32 6.86
CA TYR A 94 6.14 1.44 6.67
C TYR A 94 7.14 1.61 7.82
N ASN A 95 7.51 0.51 8.46
CA ASN A 95 8.43 0.47 9.59
C ASN A 95 9.60 -0.48 9.36
N ASN A 96 10.15 -0.47 8.15
CA ASN A 96 11.30 -1.30 7.78
C ASN A 96 11.01 -2.81 7.78
N GLU A 97 9.77 -3.22 7.68
CA GLU A 97 9.44 -4.63 7.54
C GLU A 97 9.95 -5.19 6.22
N LYS A 98 10.46 -6.40 6.25
CA LYS A 98 10.83 -7.12 5.02
C LYS A 98 9.60 -7.65 4.29
N MET A 99 8.51 -7.87 5.04
CA MET A 99 7.28 -8.44 4.53
C MET A 99 6.11 -7.85 5.29
N ILE A 100 5.08 -7.44 4.55
CA ILE A 100 3.80 -7.01 5.13
C ILE A 100 2.80 -8.10 4.78
N SER A 101 2.18 -8.70 5.79
CA SER A 101 1.14 -9.72 5.60
C SER A 101 -0.21 -9.14 5.96
N LEU A 102 -1.15 -9.18 5.02
CA LEU A 102 -2.49 -8.63 5.21
C LEU A 102 -3.52 -9.73 4.96
N ALA A 103 -4.29 -10.03 5.98
CA ALA A 103 -5.39 -10.98 5.86
C ALA A 103 -6.61 -10.32 5.24
N ILE A 104 -7.30 -11.05 4.38
CA ILE A 104 -8.49 -10.54 3.73
C ILE A 104 -9.73 -11.34 4.12
N THR A 105 -9.53 -12.56 4.59
CA THR A 105 -10.60 -13.42 5.04
C THR A 105 -10.13 -14.29 6.19
N THR A 106 -11.08 -14.88 6.94
CA THR A 106 -10.79 -15.68 8.10
C THR A 106 -10.25 -17.05 7.68
N ALA A 107 -9.20 -17.51 8.35
CA ALA A 107 -8.68 -18.86 8.14
C ALA A 107 -9.69 -19.91 8.59
N LYS A 108 -9.58 -21.14 8.03
CA LYS A 108 -10.49 -22.24 8.36
C LYS A 108 -10.57 -22.56 9.85
N ASN A 109 -9.47 -22.35 10.56
CA ASN A 109 -9.40 -22.59 12.01
C ASN A 109 -9.83 -21.38 12.83
N ASN A 110 -10.43 -20.38 12.20
CA ASN A 110 -10.89 -19.14 12.83
C ASN A 110 -9.80 -18.37 13.55
N GLN A 111 -8.57 -18.46 13.06
CA GLN A 111 -7.46 -17.68 13.62
C GLN A 111 -7.65 -16.20 13.29
N THR A 112 -8.15 -15.45 14.25
CA THR A 112 -8.26 -14.00 14.14
C THR A 112 -7.21 -13.30 14.99
N HIS A 113 -6.55 -14.04 15.87
CA HIS A 113 -5.59 -13.48 16.82
C HIS A 113 -4.28 -13.09 16.14
N LYS A 114 -3.79 -11.90 16.44
CA LYS A 114 -2.53 -11.35 15.94
C LYS A 114 -2.45 -11.21 14.41
N ARG A 115 -3.57 -11.22 13.73
CA ARG A 115 -3.57 -10.98 12.29
C ARG A 115 -3.68 -9.50 11.99
N GLN A 116 -2.93 -9.05 10.98
CA GLN A 116 -3.14 -7.72 10.41
C GLN A 116 -4.15 -7.87 9.28
N TRP A 117 -5.19 -7.06 9.33
CA TRP A 117 -6.27 -7.12 8.35
C TRP A 117 -6.13 -6.01 7.33
N PHE A 118 -6.31 -6.36 6.05
CA PHE A 118 -6.31 -5.38 4.97
C PHE A 118 -7.23 -4.20 5.30
N TYR A 119 -8.41 -4.50 5.82
CA TYR A 119 -9.46 -3.50 6.07
C TYR A 119 -9.12 -2.52 7.19
N GLN A 120 -8.13 -2.79 8.01
CA GLN A 120 -7.65 -1.86 9.02
C GLN A 120 -6.90 -0.67 8.42
N TYR A 121 -6.47 -0.79 7.18
CA TYR A 121 -5.61 0.19 6.52
C TYR A 121 -6.29 0.85 5.32
N GLU A 122 -7.62 0.84 5.27
CA GLU A 122 -8.34 1.43 4.13
C GLU A 122 -8.18 2.95 4.05
N ARG A 123 -7.99 3.61 5.20
CA ARG A 123 -7.77 5.05 5.22
C ARG A 123 -6.28 5.34 5.31
N PHE A 124 -5.87 6.46 4.68
CA PHE A 124 -4.48 6.89 4.76
C PHE A 124 -4.12 7.16 6.22
N PRO A 125 -2.92 6.72 6.69
CA PRO A 125 -2.55 6.85 8.10
C PRO A 125 -2.50 8.31 8.55
N GLU A 126 -2.83 8.53 9.82
CA GLU A 126 -2.63 9.83 10.45
C GLU A 126 -1.20 9.89 10.98
N PHE A 127 -0.53 11.00 10.67
CA PHE A 127 0.83 11.27 11.15
C PHE A 127 0.78 12.48 12.06
N SER A 128 1.31 12.31 13.26
CA SER A 128 1.36 13.39 14.25
C SER A 128 2.69 14.13 14.21
#